data_9cff2a2d4815b866bd781ead6aa60f67
#
_entry.id   9cff2a2d4815b866bd781ead6aa60f67
#
_cell.length_a   1.000
_cell.length_b   1.000
_cell.length_c   1.000
_cell.angle_alpha   90.00
_cell.angle_beta   90.00
_cell.angle_gamma   90.00
#
_symmetry.space_group_name_H-M   'P 1'
#
loop_
_entity.id
_entity.type
_entity.pdbx_description
1 polymer ?
#
loop_
_entity_poly.entity_id
_entity_poly.type
_entity_poly.pdbx_seq_one_letter_code
_entity_poly.pdbx_strand_id
1 'polypeptide(L)'
;MKIFSNIDKRSQDRYVCILLILVLVGSAFQNVKVVGPLNPGHLLALCFIPFLLPKLKETKFPPAVICIFTAYILCVSLFASFKWGLDTSIINYLFVFYIIFVIVNLGRNISFESYKKVFQVAGILSFAIVILNAIHYKDAILGYFSSGYYVNHPYYPTIYGGGANLEASWPSIYGVFFMDNPYGIIYLVLSFIFASIQVSRAGIIVSLICLVIYAYKRLRESKNPFLILFLIFVVLSLGSFYALRLGIFQPILDRFFKNQEDRGAAGRIGIYDNALPFLSSHPFGVGLGNAVSAVNKVAANTVGMEPIVDDNLHNLFLQMTVETGVFGGVFYACLVAFLCFNCIFKHKFANPFENFLLVFFALSLIQFEKIEIFPAICLGILLSKKYYSNKDFDL
;
A
#
# COMPACT_ATOMS: atom_id res chain seq x y z
N MET A 1 11.37 -30.38 -17.58
CA MET A 1 10.04 -29.88 -17.95
C MET A 1 8.88 -30.84 -17.63
N LYS A 2 9.08 -32.15 -17.57
CA LYS A 2 8.03 -33.15 -17.24
C LYS A 2 7.60 -33.17 -15.76
N ILE A 3 8.38 -32.60 -14.83
CA ILE A 3 8.10 -32.64 -13.39
C ILE A 3 6.86 -31.81 -13.02
N PHE A 4 6.61 -30.69 -13.71
CA PHE A 4 5.48 -29.79 -13.40
C PHE A 4 4.19 -30.10 -14.17
N SER A 5 4.25 -30.92 -15.25
CA SER A 5 3.08 -31.29 -16.04
C SER A 5 2.16 -32.31 -15.34
N ASN A 6 2.66 -33.02 -14.32
CA ASN A 6 1.93 -34.06 -13.60
C ASN A 6 1.41 -33.60 -12.22
N ILE A 7 1.52 -32.31 -11.87
CA ILE A 7 0.96 -31.81 -10.61
C ILE A 7 -0.56 -31.73 -10.76
N ASP A 8 -1.27 -32.45 -9.87
CA ASP A 8 -2.71 -32.34 -9.75
C ASP A 8 -3.12 -30.87 -9.54
N LYS A 9 -4.21 -30.45 -10.19
CA LYS A 9 -4.71 -29.06 -10.18
C LYS A 9 -4.88 -28.50 -8.77
N ARG A 10 -5.37 -29.32 -7.83
CA ARG A 10 -5.54 -28.94 -6.42
C ARG A 10 -4.21 -28.68 -5.72
N SER A 11 -3.20 -29.48 -6.04
CA SER A 11 -1.84 -29.30 -5.54
C SER A 11 -1.21 -28.03 -6.12
N GLN A 12 -1.42 -27.75 -7.41
CA GLN A 12 -0.94 -26.51 -8.05
C GLN A 12 -1.53 -25.26 -7.37
N ASP A 13 -2.85 -25.22 -7.12
CA ASP A 13 -3.50 -24.09 -6.46
C ASP A 13 -2.92 -23.86 -5.05
N ARG A 14 -2.62 -24.95 -4.32
CA ARG A 14 -1.96 -24.88 -3.00
C ARG A 14 -0.54 -24.28 -3.10
N TYR A 15 0.26 -24.72 -4.06
CA TYR A 15 1.62 -24.16 -4.26
C TYR A 15 1.56 -22.68 -4.63
N VAL A 16 0.63 -22.28 -5.49
CA VAL A 16 0.43 -20.86 -5.83
C VAL A 16 0.05 -20.04 -4.59
N CYS A 17 -0.82 -20.54 -3.72
CA CYS A 17 -1.17 -19.86 -2.47
C CYS A 17 0.04 -19.73 -1.52
N ILE A 18 0.84 -20.79 -1.34
CA ILE A 18 2.04 -20.74 -0.51
C ILE A 18 3.04 -19.73 -1.07
N LEU A 19 3.28 -19.76 -2.39
CA LEU A 19 4.19 -18.84 -3.04
C LEU A 19 3.72 -17.39 -2.93
N LEU A 20 2.40 -17.14 -3.00
CA LEU A 20 1.83 -15.81 -2.77
C LEU A 20 2.07 -15.31 -1.34
N ILE A 21 1.95 -16.19 -0.33
CA ILE A 21 2.29 -15.82 1.06
C ILE A 21 3.76 -15.40 1.13
N LEU A 22 4.66 -16.20 0.53
CA LEU A 22 6.09 -15.90 0.53
C LEU A 22 6.40 -14.60 -0.21
N VAL A 23 5.75 -14.34 -1.35
CA VAL A 23 5.89 -13.09 -2.11
C VAL A 23 5.43 -11.91 -1.28
N LEU A 24 4.26 -12.00 -0.63
CA LEU A 24 3.73 -10.92 0.22
C LEU A 24 4.64 -10.64 1.41
N VAL A 25 5.09 -11.67 2.13
CA VAL A 25 6.01 -11.52 3.25
C VAL A 25 7.38 -11.03 2.77
N GLY A 26 7.92 -11.59 1.69
CA GLY A 26 9.19 -11.15 1.10
C GLY A 26 9.15 -9.71 0.60
N SER A 27 8.00 -9.26 0.11
CA SER A 27 7.82 -7.87 -0.33
C SER A 27 7.76 -6.87 0.83
N ALA A 28 7.52 -7.32 2.06
CA ALA A 28 7.65 -6.48 3.25
C ALA A 28 9.09 -6.00 3.47
N PHE A 29 10.09 -6.81 3.08
CA PHE A 29 11.51 -6.48 3.21
C PHE A 29 12.00 -5.52 2.11
N GLN A 30 11.36 -4.36 2.00
CA GLN A 30 11.65 -3.38 0.94
C GLN A 30 13.06 -2.79 1.03
N ASN A 31 13.59 -2.64 2.26
CA ASN A 31 14.93 -2.11 2.49
C ASN A 31 16.04 -3.14 2.20
N VAL A 32 15.69 -4.43 2.09
CA VAL A 32 16.66 -5.48 1.76
C VAL A 32 16.73 -5.60 0.24
N LYS A 33 17.81 -5.07 -0.34
CA LYS A 33 18.09 -5.22 -1.78
C LYS A 33 18.95 -6.47 -1.98
N VAL A 34 18.46 -7.43 -2.76
CA VAL A 34 19.15 -8.70 -3.01
C VAL A 34 19.99 -8.61 -4.28
N VAL A 35 19.41 -8.08 -5.35
CA VAL A 35 20.09 -7.87 -6.65
C VAL A 35 19.60 -6.55 -7.24
N GLY A 36 20.45 -5.55 -7.33
CA GLY A 36 20.07 -4.22 -7.83
C GLY A 36 18.87 -3.67 -7.06
N PRO A 37 17.79 -3.23 -7.72
CA PRO A 37 16.59 -2.68 -7.07
C PRO A 37 15.66 -3.75 -6.49
N LEU A 38 15.93 -5.06 -6.73
CA LEU A 38 15.03 -6.15 -6.40
C LEU A 38 15.11 -6.54 -4.92
N ASN A 39 13.96 -6.56 -4.26
CA ASN A 39 13.79 -7.08 -2.91
C ASN A 39 13.45 -8.58 -2.92
N PRO A 40 13.43 -9.27 -1.76
CA PRO A 40 13.10 -10.69 -1.68
C PRO A 40 11.76 -11.07 -2.35
N GLY A 41 10.74 -10.21 -2.24
CA GLY A 41 9.43 -10.44 -2.87
C GLY A 41 9.50 -10.50 -4.39
N HIS A 42 10.32 -9.66 -5.02
CA HIS A 42 10.52 -9.71 -6.48
C HIS A 42 11.15 -11.04 -6.91
N LEU A 43 12.19 -11.51 -6.20
CA LEU A 43 12.84 -12.78 -6.53
C LEU A 43 11.89 -13.97 -6.33
N LEU A 44 11.13 -13.98 -5.24
CA LEU A 44 10.13 -15.01 -4.99
C LEU A 44 9.01 -14.99 -6.05
N ALA A 45 8.66 -13.81 -6.57
CA ALA A 45 7.68 -13.70 -7.65
C ALA A 45 8.16 -14.39 -8.94
N LEU A 46 9.46 -14.42 -9.24
CA LEU A 46 9.99 -15.16 -10.39
C LEU A 46 9.74 -16.67 -10.30
N CYS A 47 9.54 -17.21 -9.08
CA CYS A 47 9.20 -18.62 -8.90
C CYS A 47 7.82 -19.02 -9.48
N PHE A 48 7.00 -18.06 -9.94
CA PHE A 48 5.79 -18.37 -10.71
C PHE A 48 6.06 -18.76 -12.16
N ILE A 49 7.24 -18.45 -12.72
CA ILE A 49 7.58 -18.74 -14.12
C ILE A 49 7.41 -20.23 -14.45
N PRO A 50 7.92 -21.20 -13.66
CA PRO A 50 7.74 -22.62 -13.96
C PRO A 50 6.29 -23.07 -14.05
N PHE A 51 5.36 -22.41 -13.34
CA PHE A 51 3.93 -22.70 -13.40
C PHE A 51 3.23 -22.05 -14.58
N LEU A 52 3.78 -20.95 -15.12
CA LEU A 52 3.27 -20.27 -16.31
C LEU A 52 3.70 -20.94 -17.61
N LEU A 53 4.95 -21.43 -17.68
CA LEU A 53 5.53 -22.00 -18.89
C LEU A 53 4.65 -23.08 -19.55
N PRO A 54 4.10 -24.06 -18.81
CA PRO A 54 3.24 -25.09 -19.41
C PRO A 54 1.93 -24.55 -19.98
N LYS A 55 1.51 -23.38 -19.52
CA LYS A 55 0.22 -22.73 -19.86
C LYS A 55 0.38 -21.58 -20.86
N LEU A 56 1.56 -21.34 -21.40
CA LEU A 56 1.82 -20.20 -22.29
C LEU A 56 0.84 -20.09 -23.47
N LYS A 57 0.40 -21.20 -24.04
CA LYS A 57 -0.57 -21.24 -25.14
C LYS A 57 -1.99 -20.82 -24.70
N GLU A 58 -2.29 -20.91 -23.42
CA GLU A 58 -3.61 -20.63 -22.84
C GLU A 58 -3.62 -19.31 -22.05
N THR A 59 -2.47 -18.62 -21.98
CA THR A 59 -2.35 -17.38 -21.20
C THR A 59 -3.23 -16.31 -21.80
N LYS A 60 -3.85 -15.53 -20.91
CA LYS A 60 -4.63 -14.34 -21.25
C LYS A 60 -3.92 -13.13 -20.73
N PHE A 61 -3.83 -12.11 -21.55
CA PHE A 61 -3.35 -10.82 -21.10
C PHE A 61 -4.35 -10.18 -20.11
N PRO A 62 -3.87 -9.36 -19.18
CA PRO A 62 -4.73 -8.47 -18.41
C PRO A 62 -5.62 -7.64 -19.35
N PRO A 63 -6.72 -7.06 -18.85
CA PRO A 63 -7.58 -6.20 -19.64
C PRO A 63 -6.79 -5.18 -20.46
N ALA A 64 -7.23 -4.92 -21.69
CA ALA A 64 -6.52 -4.04 -22.64
C ALA A 64 -6.15 -2.68 -22.02
N VAL A 65 -7.00 -2.13 -21.15
CA VAL A 65 -6.75 -0.87 -20.45
C VAL A 65 -5.47 -0.92 -19.62
N ILE A 66 -5.18 -2.03 -18.94
CA ILE A 66 -3.95 -2.21 -18.15
C ILE A 66 -2.73 -2.36 -19.08
N CYS A 67 -2.89 -3.11 -20.16
CA CYS A 67 -1.81 -3.28 -21.16
C CYS A 67 -1.45 -1.95 -21.82
N ILE A 68 -2.47 -1.17 -22.24
CA ILE A 68 -2.29 0.13 -22.88
C ILE A 68 -1.63 1.11 -21.90
N PHE A 69 -2.08 1.14 -20.64
CA PHE A 69 -1.48 2.02 -19.63
C PHE A 69 -0.02 1.64 -19.34
N THR A 70 0.28 0.35 -19.23
CA THR A 70 1.66 -0.13 -19.05
C THR A 70 2.53 0.26 -20.23
N ALA A 71 2.04 0.05 -21.46
CA ALA A 71 2.76 0.42 -22.68
C ALA A 71 3.01 1.95 -22.74
N TYR A 72 1.99 2.76 -22.40
CA TYR A 72 2.11 4.21 -22.31
C TYR A 72 3.21 4.63 -21.34
N ILE A 73 3.20 4.10 -20.10
CA ILE A 73 4.21 4.41 -19.09
C ILE A 73 5.61 4.05 -19.57
N LEU A 74 5.78 2.89 -20.19
CA LEU A 74 7.08 2.46 -20.72
C LEU A 74 7.53 3.38 -21.86
N CYS A 75 6.64 3.76 -22.76
CA CYS A 75 6.95 4.70 -23.85
C CYS A 75 7.40 6.05 -23.29
N VAL A 76 6.64 6.64 -22.35
CA VAL A 76 7.01 7.91 -21.72
C VAL A 76 8.38 7.80 -21.06
N SER A 77 8.64 6.72 -20.31
CA SER A 77 9.92 6.52 -19.62
C SER A 77 11.09 6.35 -20.58
N LEU A 78 10.91 5.65 -21.69
CA LEU A 78 11.91 5.49 -22.74
C LEU A 78 12.21 6.83 -23.43
N PHE A 79 11.18 7.58 -23.82
CA PHE A 79 11.39 8.92 -24.42
C PHE A 79 12.04 9.90 -23.44
N ALA A 80 11.60 9.90 -22.20
CA ALA A 80 12.16 10.76 -21.16
C ALA A 80 13.62 10.43 -20.84
N SER A 81 14.04 9.16 -21.03
CA SER A 81 15.41 8.71 -20.72
C SER A 81 16.50 9.43 -21.51
N PHE A 82 16.20 9.94 -22.70
CA PHE A 82 17.15 10.75 -23.47
C PHE A 82 17.53 12.07 -22.78
N LYS A 83 16.65 12.61 -21.94
CA LYS A 83 16.89 13.88 -21.22
C LYS A 83 17.19 13.67 -19.74
N TRP A 84 16.52 12.73 -19.08
CA TRP A 84 16.52 12.57 -17.63
C TRP A 84 17.27 11.33 -17.15
N GLY A 85 17.56 10.39 -18.06
CA GLY A 85 18.12 9.08 -17.74
C GLY A 85 17.04 8.01 -17.53
N LEU A 86 17.48 6.77 -17.50
CA LEU A 86 16.63 5.59 -17.25
C LEU A 86 16.79 5.19 -15.79
N ASP A 87 15.71 5.27 -15.01
CA ASP A 87 15.71 4.87 -13.62
C ASP A 87 15.29 3.41 -13.44
N THR A 88 15.80 2.79 -12.38
CA THR A 88 15.50 1.39 -12.02
C THR A 88 14.04 1.16 -11.60
N SER A 89 13.27 2.21 -11.33
CA SER A 89 11.85 2.15 -11.02
C SER A 89 11.02 1.48 -12.13
N ILE A 90 11.51 1.53 -13.38
CA ILE A 90 10.91 0.76 -14.50
C ILE A 90 10.84 -0.72 -14.18
N ILE A 91 11.86 -1.29 -13.55
CA ILE A 91 11.90 -2.70 -13.19
C ILE A 91 10.76 -3.03 -12.20
N ASN A 92 10.53 -2.17 -11.21
CA ASN A 92 9.43 -2.33 -10.26
C ASN A 92 8.07 -2.33 -10.98
N TYR A 93 7.89 -1.45 -11.97
CA TYR A 93 6.67 -1.39 -12.77
C TYR A 93 6.44 -2.63 -13.62
N LEU A 94 7.50 -3.17 -14.22
CA LEU A 94 7.44 -4.43 -14.95
C LEU A 94 7.06 -5.58 -14.01
N PHE A 95 7.56 -5.59 -12.78
CA PHE A 95 7.13 -6.57 -11.77
C PHE A 95 5.67 -6.40 -11.36
N VAL A 96 5.16 -5.20 -11.22
CA VAL A 96 3.73 -4.93 -10.97
C VAL A 96 2.88 -5.54 -12.09
N PHE A 97 3.22 -5.27 -13.35
CA PHE A 97 2.52 -5.84 -14.50
C PHE A 97 2.64 -7.37 -14.54
N TYR A 98 3.84 -7.91 -14.32
CA TYR A 98 4.10 -9.33 -14.25
C TYR A 98 3.24 -10.03 -13.19
N ILE A 99 3.14 -9.49 -11.99
CA ILE A 99 2.31 -10.04 -10.92
C ILE A 99 0.83 -10.02 -11.29
N ILE A 100 0.33 -8.95 -11.88
CA ILE A 100 -1.06 -8.90 -12.39
C ILE A 100 -1.26 -10.02 -13.43
N PHE A 101 -0.33 -10.17 -14.37
CA PHE A 101 -0.37 -11.22 -15.39
C PHE A 101 -0.36 -12.63 -14.76
N VAL A 102 0.51 -12.87 -13.76
CA VAL A 102 0.57 -14.14 -13.02
C VAL A 102 -0.79 -14.46 -12.38
N ILE A 103 -1.37 -13.51 -11.65
CA ILE A 103 -2.62 -13.72 -10.93
C ILE A 103 -3.78 -13.97 -11.91
N VAL A 104 -3.86 -13.21 -12.99
CA VAL A 104 -4.88 -13.39 -14.03
C VAL A 104 -4.81 -14.81 -14.64
N ASN A 105 -3.63 -15.41 -14.74
CA ASN A 105 -3.46 -16.71 -15.40
C ASN A 105 -3.43 -17.92 -14.45
N LEU A 106 -2.71 -17.81 -13.34
CA LEU A 106 -2.60 -18.91 -12.37
C LEU A 106 -3.72 -18.87 -11.33
N GLY A 107 -4.24 -17.70 -11.03
CA GLY A 107 -5.22 -17.48 -9.98
C GLY A 107 -6.66 -17.82 -10.28
N ARG A 108 -7.00 -18.15 -11.53
CA ARG A 108 -8.38 -18.37 -11.99
C ARG A 108 -9.17 -19.41 -11.23
N ASN A 109 -8.49 -20.44 -10.74
CA ASN A 109 -9.12 -21.56 -10.06
C ASN A 109 -9.09 -21.44 -8.53
N ILE A 110 -8.32 -20.48 -8.00
CA ILE A 110 -8.19 -20.24 -6.58
C ILE A 110 -9.46 -19.54 -6.10
N SER A 111 -10.08 -20.06 -5.02
CA SER A 111 -11.27 -19.47 -4.46
C SER A 111 -10.97 -18.12 -3.78
N PHE A 112 -11.99 -17.27 -3.71
CA PHE A 112 -11.91 -15.99 -3.00
C PHE A 112 -11.48 -16.16 -1.54
N GLU A 113 -12.05 -17.14 -0.84
CA GLU A 113 -11.69 -17.46 0.54
C GLU A 113 -10.24 -17.94 0.69
N SER A 114 -9.70 -18.66 -0.32
CA SER A 114 -8.28 -19.06 -0.31
C SER A 114 -7.36 -17.84 -0.43
N TYR A 115 -7.69 -16.90 -1.30
CA TYR A 115 -6.94 -15.65 -1.40
C TYR A 115 -7.02 -14.83 -0.12
N LYS A 116 -8.21 -14.70 0.47
CA LYS A 116 -8.39 -14.01 1.75
C LYS A 116 -7.51 -14.64 2.84
N LYS A 117 -7.48 -15.98 2.95
CA LYS A 117 -6.59 -16.69 3.87
C LYS A 117 -5.10 -16.42 3.59
N VAL A 118 -4.69 -16.35 2.32
CA VAL A 118 -3.32 -15.98 1.93
C VAL A 118 -2.94 -14.61 2.52
N PHE A 119 -3.80 -13.61 2.35
CA PHE A 119 -3.55 -12.28 2.91
C PHE A 119 -3.62 -12.25 4.43
N GLN A 120 -4.50 -13.02 5.06
CA GLN A 120 -4.57 -13.14 6.51
C GLN A 120 -3.27 -13.74 7.07
N VAL A 121 -2.78 -14.83 6.50
CA VAL A 121 -1.53 -15.46 6.94
C VAL A 121 -0.34 -14.53 6.68
N ALA A 122 -0.25 -13.94 5.51
CA ALA A 122 0.81 -12.98 5.18
C ALA A 122 0.78 -11.76 6.12
N GLY A 123 -0.42 -11.25 6.44
CA GLY A 123 -0.61 -10.14 7.37
C GLY A 123 -0.15 -10.48 8.79
N ILE A 124 -0.49 -11.66 9.31
CA ILE A 124 -0.04 -12.11 10.63
C ILE A 124 1.48 -12.26 10.65
N LEU A 125 2.07 -12.92 9.66
CA LEU A 125 3.52 -13.12 9.57
C LEU A 125 4.26 -11.79 9.44
N SER A 126 3.82 -10.91 8.56
CA SER A 126 4.44 -9.59 8.38
C SER A 126 4.32 -8.75 9.66
N PHE A 127 3.17 -8.79 10.34
CA PHE A 127 2.98 -8.07 11.60
C PHE A 127 3.86 -8.63 12.71
N ALA A 128 3.98 -9.96 12.83
CA ALA A 128 4.89 -10.58 13.79
C ALA A 128 6.35 -10.17 13.55
N ILE A 129 6.80 -10.16 12.30
CA ILE A 129 8.15 -9.72 11.94
C ILE A 129 8.38 -8.25 12.33
N VAL A 130 7.42 -7.38 12.05
CA VAL A 130 7.49 -5.96 12.40
C VAL A 130 7.51 -5.76 13.93
N ILE A 131 6.72 -6.52 14.69
CA ILE A 131 6.76 -6.50 16.16
C ILE A 131 8.12 -6.96 16.67
N LEU A 132 8.68 -8.04 16.15
CA LEU A 132 10.00 -8.53 16.54
C LEU A 132 11.09 -7.49 16.25
N ASN A 133 11.01 -6.82 15.11
CA ASN A 133 11.90 -5.69 14.79
C ASN A 133 11.77 -4.55 15.79
N ALA A 134 10.53 -4.15 16.12
CA ALA A 134 10.27 -3.10 17.10
C ALA A 134 10.78 -3.48 18.52
N ILE A 135 10.63 -4.74 18.92
CA ILE A 135 11.18 -5.26 20.19
C ILE A 135 12.71 -5.19 20.18
N HIS A 136 13.36 -5.54 19.08
CA HIS A 136 14.80 -5.45 18.93
C HIS A 136 15.31 -4.00 19.11
N TYR A 137 14.58 -3.03 18.60
CA TYR A 137 14.90 -1.59 18.70
C TYR A 137 14.08 -0.86 19.78
N LYS A 138 13.60 -1.57 20.81
CA LYS A 138 12.72 -1.03 21.84
C LYS A 138 13.27 0.23 22.52
N ASP A 139 14.60 0.28 22.76
CA ASP A 139 15.22 1.39 23.49
C ASP A 139 15.15 2.70 22.67
N ALA A 140 15.27 2.63 21.35
CA ALA A 140 15.07 3.77 20.46
C ALA A 140 13.62 4.26 20.49
N ILE A 141 12.65 3.32 20.49
CA ILE A 141 11.21 3.63 20.51
C ILE A 141 10.79 4.18 21.89
N LEU A 142 11.21 3.52 22.99
CA LEU A 142 10.86 3.92 24.34
C LEU A 142 11.54 5.22 24.75
N GLY A 143 12.81 5.41 24.38
CA GLY A 143 13.54 6.66 24.61
C GLY A 143 12.83 7.85 23.95
N TYR A 144 12.33 7.66 22.75
CA TYR A 144 11.52 8.63 22.06
C TYR A 144 10.18 8.92 22.77
N PHE A 145 9.49 7.87 23.22
CA PHE A 145 8.21 7.99 23.91
C PHE A 145 8.32 8.64 25.29
N SER A 146 9.43 8.37 26.00
CA SER A 146 9.68 8.90 27.36
C SER A 146 10.24 10.32 27.36
N SER A 147 10.93 10.75 26.32
CA SER A 147 11.59 12.07 26.30
C SER A 147 10.60 13.23 26.21
N GLY A 148 9.36 13.00 25.86
CA GLY A 148 8.36 14.04 25.59
C GLY A 148 8.77 15.01 24.48
N TYR A 149 9.90 14.74 23.85
CA TYR A 149 10.56 15.62 22.89
C TYR A 149 10.36 15.05 21.51
N TYR A 150 9.64 15.75 20.68
CA TYR A 150 9.26 15.31 19.35
C TYR A 150 10.06 16.03 18.28
N VAL A 151 11.34 15.75 18.16
CA VAL A 151 12.15 16.34 17.09
C VAL A 151 12.33 15.41 15.91
N ASN A 152 12.40 14.10 16.14
CA ASN A 152 12.59 13.13 15.07
C ASN A 152 11.82 11.84 15.35
N HIS A 153 11.37 11.13 14.33
CA HIS A 153 10.93 9.74 14.42
C HIS A 153 11.98 8.88 15.12
N PRO A 154 11.57 7.83 15.90
CA PRO A 154 12.53 6.85 16.36
C PRO A 154 13.28 6.31 15.14
N TYR A 155 14.56 6.69 15.05
CA TYR A 155 15.38 6.31 13.93
C TYR A 155 15.93 4.92 14.22
N TYR A 156 15.31 3.94 13.62
CA TYR A 156 15.80 2.57 13.64
C TYR A 156 15.59 1.94 12.26
N PRO A 157 16.38 0.91 11.89
CA PRO A 157 16.23 0.22 10.61
C PRO A 157 14.85 -0.45 10.53
N THR A 158 13.98 0.08 9.68
CA THR A 158 12.65 -0.48 9.43
C THR A 158 12.72 -1.57 8.36
N ILE A 159 11.82 -2.53 8.44
CA ILE A 159 11.69 -3.63 7.47
C ILE A 159 11.04 -3.10 6.19
N TYR A 160 9.93 -2.38 6.34
CA TYR A 160 9.29 -1.69 5.23
C TYR A 160 10.09 -0.43 4.84
N GLY A 161 10.21 -0.19 3.55
CA GLY A 161 10.74 1.09 3.05
C GLY A 161 9.83 2.25 3.45
N GLY A 162 10.42 3.45 3.62
CA GLY A 162 9.67 4.65 4.04
C GLY A 162 9.51 4.82 5.55
N GLY A 163 10.30 4.08 6.35
CA GLY A 163 10.46 4.29 7.77
C GLY A 163 9.28 3.84 8.62
N ALA A 164 9.25 4.30 9.87
CA ALA A 164 8.26 3.92 10.88
C ALA A 164 6.80 4.20 10.44
N ASN A 165 6.57 5.17 9.57
CA ASN A 165 5.24 5.48 9.07
C ASN A 165 4.64 4.34 8.24
N LEU A 166 5.41 3.76 7.29
CA LEU A 166 4.95 2.64 6.49
C LEU A 166 4.92 1.35 7.32
N GLU A 167 5.96 1.13 8.16
CA GLU A 167 6.00 -0.03 9.05
C GLU A 167 4.78 -0.11 9.97
N ALA A 168 4.28 1.05 10.45
CA ALA A 168 3.06 1.13 11.24
C ALA A 168 1.77 1.00 10.42
N SER A 169 1.79 1.37 9.14
CA SER A 169 0.59 1.41 8.29
C SER A 169 0.23 0.04 7.71
N TRP A 170 1.22 -0.76 7.32
CA TRP A 170 0.99 -2.04 6.65
C TRP A 170 0.19 -3.05 7.47
N PRO A 171 0.45 -3.27 8.78
CA PRO A 171 -0.39 -4.13 9.60
C PRO A 171 -1.86 -3.72 9.56
N SER A 172 -2.12 -2.40 9.62
CA SER A 172 -3.48 -1.87 9.58
C SER A 172 -4.18 -2.13 8.24
N ILE A 173 -3.47 -1.97 7.12
CA ILE A 173 -4.01 -2.26 5.78
C ILE A 173 -4.39 -3.74 5.66
N TYR A 174 -3.55 -4.66 6.15
CA TYR A 174 -3.89 -6.09 6.19
C TYR A 174 -5.12 -6.39 7.05
N GLY A 175 -5.44 -5.51 8.00
CA GLY A 175 -6.61 -5.62 8.87
C GLY A 175 -7.94 -5.76 8.12
N VAL A 176 -8.03 -5.27 6.88
CA VAL A 176 -9.24 -5.38 6.05
C VAL A 176 -9.64 -6.83 5.76
N PHE A 177 -8.69 -7.76 5.73
CA PHE A 177 -8.95 -9.18 5.49
C PHE A 177 -9.52 -9.91 6.70
N PHE A 178 -9.48 -9.29 7.88
CA PHE A 178 -10.00 -9.85 9.13
C PHE A 178 -11.39 -9.31 9.49
N MET A 179 -11.92 -8.34 8.73
CA MET A 179 -13.15 -7.63 9.08
C MET A 179 -14.41 -8.50 9.11
N ASP A 180 -14.46 -9.60 8.36
CA ASP A 180 -15.60 -10.51 8.36
C ASP A 180 -15.63 -11.40 9.61
N ASN A 181 -14.50 -11.55 10.31
CA ASN A 181 -14.43 -12.32 11.55
C ASN A 181 -14.73 -11.39 12.74
N PRO A 182 -15.60 -11.80 13.71
CA PRO A 182 -15.82 -11.05 14.94
C PRO A 182 -14.54 -10.74 15.70
N TYR A 183 -13.58 -11.66 15.72
CA TYR A 183 -12.26 -11.47 16.34
C TYR A 183 -11.31 -10.57 15.55
N GLY A 184 -11.70 -10.15 14.35
CA GLY A 184 -10.90 -9.23 13.53
C GLY A 184 -10.66 -7.88 14.22
N ILE A 185 -11.55 -7.48 15.12
CA ILE A 185 -11.36 -6.29 15.96
C ILE A 185 -10.06 -6.36 16.78
N ILE A 186 -9.66 -7.54 17.24
CA ILE A 186 -8.44 -7.72 18.02
C ILE A 186 -7.21 -7.35 17.16
N TYR A 187 -7.17 -7.86 15.92
CA TYR A 187 -6.10 -7.52 14.98
C TYR A 187 -6.03 -6.01 14.70
N LEU A 188 -7.19 -5.38 14.46
CA LEU A 188 -7.28 -3.94 14.16
C LEU A 188 -6.86 -3.09 15.37
N VAL A 189 -7.27 -3.47 16.58
CA VAL A 189 -6.88 -2.76 17.82
C VAL A 189 -5.38 -2.91 18.07
N LEU A 190 -4.82 -4.11 17.89
CA LEU A 190 -3.37 -4.34 18.02
C LEU A 190 -2.57 -3.51 16.99
N SER A 191 -3.06 -3.42 15.77
CA SER A 191 -2.46 -2.58 14.73
C SER A 191 -2.52 -1.08 15.09
N PHE A 192 -3.64 -0.62 15.64
CA PHE A 192 -3.79 0.76 16.14
C PHE A 192 -2.84 1.06 17.30
N ILE A 193 -2.74 0.14 18.28
CA ILE A 193 -1.81 0.28 19.41
C ILE A 193 -0.37 0.34 18.89
N PHE A 194 0.00 -0.54 17.96
CA PHE A 194 1.33 -0.54 17.35
C PHE A 194 1.62 0.78 16.63
N ALA A 195 0.69 1.28 15.81
CA ALA A 195 0.82 2.56 15.14
C ALA A 195 0.95 3.74 16.14
N SER A 196 0.28 3.64 17.29
CA SER A 196 0.35 4.64 18.36
C SER A 196 1.72 4.62 19.07
N ILE A 197 2.27 3.44 19.34
CA ILE A 197 3.62 3.27 19.91
C ILE A 197 4.69 3.80 18.95
N GLN A 198 4.52 3.58 17.66
CA GLN A 198 5.38 4.13 16.60
C GLN A 198 5.18 5.64 16.39
N VAL A 199 4.20 6.23 17.07
CA VAL A 199 3.78 7.63 16.92
C VAL A 199 3.59 8.02 15.45
N SER A 200 3.11 7.10 14.65
CA SER A 200 2.93 7.27 13.21
C SER A 200 1.57 7.88 12.89
N ARG A 201 1.55 9.13 12.43
CA ARG A 201 0.30 9.79 11.97
C ARG A 201 -0.38 8.99 10.86
N ALA A 202 0.38 8.52 9.88
CA ALA A 202 -0.13 7.73 8.77
C ALA A 202 -0.71 6.39 9.25
N GLY A 203 0.01 5.67 10.11
CA GLY A 203 -0.45 4.40 10.69
C GLY A 203 -1.72 4.56 11.53
N ILE A 204 -1.80 5.62 12.34
CA ILE A 204 -2.99 5.92 13.15
C ILE A 204 -4.20 6.22 12.24
N ILE A 205 -4.04 7.09 11.23
CA ILE A 205 -5.12 7.43 10.29
C ILE A 205 -5.62 6.18 9.56
N VAL A 206 -4.71 5.36 9.05
CA VAL A 206 -5.05 4.10 8.35
C VAL A 206 -5.78 3.13 9.27
N SER A 207 -5.30 2.98 10.52
CA SER A 207 -5.96 2.13 11.52
C SER A 207 -7.38 2.61 11.81
N LEU A 208 -7.57 3.93 11.95
CA LEU A 208 -8.89 4.52 12.17
C LEU A 208 -9.81 4.30 10.96
N ILE A 209 -9.33 4.47 9.73
CA ILE A 209 -10.11 4.17 8.53
C ILE A 209 -10.55 2.69 8.55
N CYS A 210 -9.64 1.77 8.86
CA CYS A 210 -9.98 0.34 8.95
C CYS A 210 -11.00 0.05 10.04
N LEU A 211 -10.88 0.68 11.22
CA LEU A 211 -11.85 0.57 12.31
C LEU A 211 -13.23 1.12 11.93
N VAL A 212 -13.28 2.24 11.20
CA VAL A 212 -14.53 2.82 10.69
C VAL A 212 -15.20 1.87 9.69
N ILE A 213 -14.45 1.30 8.74
CA ILE A 213 -14.98 0.31 7.80
C ILE A 213 -15.50 -0.92 8.55
N TYR A 214 -14.75 -1.43 9.53
CA TYR A 214 -15.18 -2.55 10.37
C TYR A 214 -16.47 -2.22 11.11
N ALA A 215 -16.54 -1.08 11.78
CA ALA A 215 -17.72 -0.63 12.50
C ALA A 215 -18.94 -0.51 11.57
N TYR A 216 -18.76 0.10 10.39
CA TYR A 216 -19.82 0.22 9.37
C TYR A 216 -20.35 -1.15 8.95
N LYS A 217 -19.48 -2.13 8.66
CA LYS A 217 -19.88 -3.49 8.32
C LYS A 217 -20.69 -4.13 9.46
N ARG A 218 -20.21 -4.03 10.69
CA ARG A 218 -20.88 -4.62 11.87
C ARG A 218 -22.22 -3.95 12.16
N LEU A 219 -22.31 -2.64 12.01
CA LEU A 219 -23.57 -1.92 12.16
C LEU A 219 -24.63 -2.37 11.15
N ARG A 220 -24.18 -2.57 9.90
CA ARG A 220 -25.08 -3.02 8.83
C ARG A 220 -25.58 -4.46 9.02
N GLU A 221 -24.74 -5.35 9.58
CA GLU A 221 -25.08 -6.75 9.86
C GLU A 221 -25.87 -6.94 11.18
N SER A 222 -25.92 -5.90 12.02
CA SER A 222 -26.50 -6.00 13.36
C SER A 222 -28.01 -5.82 13.37
N LYS A 223 -28.67 -6.62 14.22
CA LYS A 223 -30.08 -6.42 14.54
C LYS A 223 -30.34 -5.19 15.41
N ASN A 224 -29.32 -4.75 16.17
CA ASN A 224 -29.39 -3.62 17.12
C ASN A 224 -28.24 -2.62 16.87
N PRO A 225 -28.27 -1.86 15.77
CA PRO A 225 -27.18 -0.93 15.41
C PRO A 225 -26.96 0.18 16.45
N PHE A 226 -28.03 0.62 17.12
CA PHE A 226 -27.94 1.63 18.18
C PHE A 226 -27.14 1.15 19.40
N LEU A 227 -27.30 -0.12 19.80
CA LEU A 227 -26.52 -0.69 20.90
C LEU A 227 -25.03 -0.74 20.56
N ILE A 228 -24.68 -1.12 19.32
CA ILE A 228 -23.28 -1.14 18.88
C ILE A 228 -22.71 0.27 18.85
N LEU A 229 -23.44 1.24 18.30
CA LEU A 229 -23.00 2.66 18.32
C LEU A 229 -22.80 3.17 19.74
N PHE A 230 -23.72 2.86 20.65
CA PHE A 230 -23.61 3.24 22.06
C PHE A 230 -22.37 2.61 22.71
N LEU A 231 -22.12 1.31 22.49
CA LEU A 231 -20.94 0.62 23.01
C LEU A 231 -19.64 1.20 22.46
N ILE A 232 -19.59 1.48 21.15
CA ILE A 232 -18.44 2.13 20.51
C ILE A 232 -18.21 3.51 21.15
N PHE A 233 -19.25 4.31 21.32
CA PHE A 233 -19.17 5.63 21.95
C PHE A 233 -18.64 5.54 23.38
N VAL A 234 -19.19 4.63 24.20
CA VAL A 234 -18.75 4.43 25.59
C VAL A 234 -17.28 4.00 25.65
N VAL A 235 -16.87 3.02 24.84
CA VAL A 235 -15.48 2.53 24.81
C VAL A 235 -14.52 3.63 24.34
N LEU A 236 -14.87 4.38 23.31
CA LEU A 236 -14.05 5.50 22.83
C LEU A 236 -13.97 6.61 23.87
N SER A 237 -15.08 6.98 24.51
CA SER A 237 -15.11 8.04 25.53
C SER A 237 -14.29 7.67 26.76
N LEU A 238 -14.49 6.48 27.31
CA LEU A 238 -13.73 5.98 28.45
C LEU A 238 -12.26 5.78 28.11
N GLY A 239 -11.98 5.16 26.96
CA GLY A 239 -10.60 4.95 26.49
C GLY A 239 -9.86 6.26 26.29
N SER A 240 -10.49 7.26 25.66
CA SER A 240 -9.91 8.60 25.48
C SER A 240 -9.71 9.31 26.81
N PHE A 241 -10.68 9.24 27.72
CA PHE A 241 -10.58 9.86 29.04
C PHE A 241 -9.38 9.30 29.83
N TYR A 242 -9.27 7.98 29.93
CA TYR A 242 -8.17 7.35 30.66
C TYR A 242 -6.82 7.58 29.98
N ALA A 243 -6.77 7.50 28.67
CA ALA A 243 -5.54 7.72 27.91
C ALA A 243 -5.02 9.16 28.00
N LEU A 244 -5.93 10.15 28.00
CA LEU A 244 -5.58 11.56 28.23
C LEU A 244 -5.10 11.77 29.68
N ARG A 245 -5.79 11.17 30.67
CA ARG A 245 -5.42 11.28 32.08
C ARG A 245 -4.05 10.66 32.39
N LEU A 246 -3.70 9.56 31.74
CA LEU A 246 -2.42 8.88 31.91
C LEU A 246 -1.30 9.49 31.04
N GLY A 247 -1.58 10.48 30.21
CA GLY A 247 -0.61 11.09 29.31
C GLY A 247 -0.07 10.17 28.19
N ILE A 248 -0.66 8.99 28.03
CA ILE A 248 -0.20 7.98 27.04
C ILE A 248 -0.26 8.53 25.63
N PHE A 249 -1.26 9.35 25.32
CA PHE A 249 -1.41 9.97 24.00
C PHE A 249 -0.71 11.32 23.85
N GLN A 250 -0.05 11.83 24.90
CA GLN A 250 0.60 13.13 24.85
C GLN A 250 1.60 13.24 23.68
N PRO A 251 2.50 12.27 23.44
CA PRO A 251 3.43 12.31 22.30
C PRO A 251 2.71 12.37 20.95
N ILE A 252 1.57 11.66 20.86
CA ILE A 252 0.75 11.64 19.63
C ILE A 252 0.08 13.00 19.43
N LEU A 253 -0.54 13.53 20.48
CA LEU A 253 -1.21 14.84 20.44
C LEU A 253 -0.22 15.96 20.14
N ASP A 254 0.95 15.93 20.77
CA ASP A 254 2.01 16.90 20.50
C ASP A 254 2.44 16.84 19.02
N ARG A 255 2.52 15.66 18.45
CA ARG A 255 2.83 15.51 17.02
C ARG A 255 1.73 16.02 16.10
N PHE A 256 0.48 15.89 16.45
CA PHE A 256 -0.62 16.40 15.63
C PHE A 256 -0.82 17.91 15.78
N PHE A 257 -0.61 18.47 16.96
CA PHE A 257 -1.08 19.82 17.29
C PHE A 257 0.01 20.83 17.64
N LYS A 258 1.18 20.40 18.13
CA LYS A 258 2.23 21.34 18.61
C LYS A 258 3.36 21.58 17.62
N ASN A 259 3.54 20.72 16.61
CA ASN A 259 4.67 20.84 15.71
C ASN A 259 4.39 21.80 14.55
N GLN A 260 4.47 23.11 14.82
CA GLN A 260 4.50 24.11 13.75
C GLN A 260 5.81 24.08 12.94
N GLU A 261 6.88 23.48 13.48
CA GLU A 261 8.19 23.29 12.82
C GLU A 261 8.36 21.89 12.21
N ASP A 262 7.26 21.12 12.05
CA ASP A 262 7.34 19.81 11.43
C ASP A 262 7.74 19.96 9.95
N ARG A 263 9.04 19.81 9.69
CA ARG A 263 9.61 19.78 8.32
C ARG A 263 8.82 18.84 7.41
N GLY A 264 8.17 17.81 7.96
CA GLY A 264 7.36 16.87 7.22
C GLY A 264 6.10 17.48 6.59
N ALA A 265 5.36 18.36 7.28
CA ALA A 265 4.16 19.00 6.71
C ALA A 265 4.54 20.23 5.86
N ALA A 266 5.40 21.11 6.39
CA ALA A 266 5.92 22.27 5.67
C ALA A 266 6.74 21.85 4.42
N GLY A 267 7.57 20.80 4.56
CA GLY A 267 8.31 20.22 3.44
C GLY A 267 7.41 19.69 2.32
N ARG A 268 6.27 19.07 2.67
CA ARG A 268 5.31 18.58 1.66
C ARG A 268 4.62 19.71 0.91
N ILE A 269 4.28 20.81 1.57
CA ILE A 269 3.73 22.00 0.89
C ILE A 269 4.77 22.52 -0.10
N GLY A 270 6.03 22.68 0.31
CA GLY A 270 7.12 23.09 -0.59
C GLY A 270 7.34 22.13 -1.77
N ILE A 271 7.19 20.79 -1.54
CA ILE A 271 7.21 19.79 -2.62
C ILE A 271 6.10 20.05 -3.64
N TYR A 272 4.87 20.33 -3.16
CA TYR A 272 3.73 20.57 -4.06
C TYR A 272 3.86 21.90 -4.79
N ASP A 273 4.35 22.94 -4.11
CA ASP A 273 4.60 24.25 -4.68
C ASP A 273 5.66 24.21 -5.79
N ASN A 274 6.61 23.29 -5.73
CA ASN A 274 7.61 23.07 -6.78
C ASN A 274 7.08 22.15 -7.91
N ALA A 275 6.38 21.08 -7.57
CA ALA A 275 5.96 20.07 -8.53
C ALA A 275 4.80 20.54 -9.43
N LEU A 276 3.87 21.35 -8.90
CA LEU A 276 2.73 21.83 -9.70
C LEU A 276 3.13 22.78 -10.83
N PRO A 277 3.95 23.82 -10.62
CA PRO A 277 4.48 24.65 -11.73
C PRO A 277 5.33 23.85 -12.71
N PHE A 278 6.08 22.85 -12.21
CA PHE A 278 6.87 21.96 -13.05
C PHE A 278 6.01 21.24 -14.10
N LEU A 279 4.82 20.76 -13.72
CA LEU A 279 3.90 20.08 -14.62
C LEU A 279 3.46 20.96 -15.81
N SER A 280 3.32 22.26 -15.61
CA SER A 280 2.93 23.18 -16.69
C SER A 280 3.98 23.24 -17.80
N SER A 281 5.25 23.09 -17.46
CA SER A 281 6.38 23.07 -18.39
C SER A 281 6.73 21.67 -18.93
N HIS A 282 6.29 20.61 -18.23
CA HIS A 282 6.57 19.22 -18.59
C HIS A 282 5.32 18.34 -18.60
N PRO A 283 4.31 18.67 -19.44
CA PRO A 283 2.99 18.00 -19.41
C PRO A 283 3.02 16.52 -19.84
N PHE A 284 4.09 16.09 -20.52
CA PHE A 284 4.27 14.69 -20.96
C PHE A 284 5.01 13.81 -19.98
N GLY A 285 5.45 14.38 -18.84
CA GLY A 285 6.18 13.66 -17.81
C GLY A 285 7.68 13.52 -18.06
N VAL A 286 8.36 12.97 -17.06
CA VAL A 286 9.84 12.87 -17.03
C VAL A 286 10.34 11.42 -16.96
N GLY A 287 9.45 10.47 -17.05
CA GLY A 287 9.74 9.05 -16.90
C GLY A 287 9.77 8.59 -15.45
N LEU A 288 9.54 7.29 -15.25
CA LEU A 288 9.49 6.69 -13.92
C LEU A 288 10.80 6.90 -13.14
N GLY A 289 10.67 7.21 -11.85
CA GLY A 289 11.79 7.42 -10.93
C GLY A 289 12.49 8.78 -11.05
N ASN A 290 12.14 9.59 -12.04
CA ASN A 290 12.83 10.85 -12.31
C ASN A 290 12.14 12.08 -11.69
N ALA A 291 11.02 11.93 -10.98
CA ALA A 291 10.21 13.06 -10.51
C ALA A 291 11.02 14.05 -9.68
N VAL A 292 11.65 13.60 -8.60
CA VAL A 292 12.41 14.47 -7.68
C VAL A 292 13.63 15.08 -8.37
N SER A 293 14.42 14.28 -9.08
CA SER A 293 15.64 14.77 -9.77
C SER A 293 15.29 15.82 -10.83
N ALA A 294 14.20 15.64 -11.56
CA ALA A 294 13.76 16.57 -12.58
C ALA A 294 13.22 17.88 -11.98
N VAL A 295 12.37 17.79 -10.93
CA VAL A 295 11.87 18.97 -10.21
C VAL A 295 13.03 19.76 -9.61
N ASN A 296 13.99 19.09 -8.95
CA ASN A 296 15.14 19.73 -8.34
C ASN A 296 16.05 20.40 -9.37
N LYS A 297 16.23 19.80 -10.55
CA LYS A 297 17.00 20.41 -11.63
C LYS A 297 16.37 21.72 -12.14
N VAL A 298 15.06 21.82 -12.13
CA VAL A 298 14.36 23.06 -12.47
C VAL A 298 14.41 24.04 -11.31
N ALA A 299 14.17 23.57 -10.07
CA ALA A 299 14.24 24.41 -8.87
C ALA A 299 15.60 25.09 -8.72
N ALA A 300 16.70 24.39 -8.99
CA ALA A 300 18.06 24.94 -8.95
C ALA A 300 18.27 26.14 -9.90
N ASN A 301 17.46 26.26 -10.94
CA ASN A 301 17.52 27.35 -11.92
C ASN A 301 16.38 28.37 -11.73
N THR A 302 15.58 28.25 -10.69
CA THR A 302 14.41 29.11 -10.46
C THR A 302 14.56 29.84 -9.12
N VAL A 303 14.55 31.15 -9.15
CA VAL A 303 14.68 31.99 -7.95
C VAL A 303 13.48 31.75 -7.03
N GLY A 304 13.75 31.47 -5.77
CA GLY A 304 12.71 31.25 -4.74
C GLY A 304 12.19 29.81 -4.63
N MET A 305 12.71 28.86 -5.43
CA MET A 305 12.41 27.44 -5.27
C MET A 305 13.52 26.75 -4.46
N GLU A 306 13.15 26.10 -3.35
CA GLU A 306 14.08 25.26 -2.59
C GLU A 306 14.07 23.84 -3.13
N PRO A 307 15.22 23.15 -3.22
CA PRO A 307 15.27 21.78 -3.70
C PRO A 307 14.55 20.84 -2.72
N ILE A 308 13.88 19.84 -3.27
CA ILE A 308 13.25 18.75 -2.51
C ILE A 308 14.36 17.86 -1.95
N VAL A 309 14.39 17.69 -0.63
CA VAL A 309 15.38 16.87 0.08
C VAL A 309 14.96 15.40 0.14
N ASP A 310 13.65 15.12 0.07
CA ASP A 310 13.10 13.78 0.12
C ASP A 310 13.31 13.01 -1.19
N ASP A 311 13.34 11.69 -1.12
CA ASP A 311 13.52 10.81 -2.28
C ASP A 311 12.26 10.69 -3.16
N ASN A 312 11.12 11.27 -2.74
CA ASN A 312 9.84 11.17 -3.41
C ASN A 312 8.94 12.37 -3.12
N LEU A 313 7.85 12.50 -3.88
CA LEU A 313 6.88 13.60 -3.72
C LEU A 313 5.83 13.34 -2.61
N HIS A 314 5.94 12.29 -1.82
CA HIS A 314 5.01 11.91 -0.74
C HIS A 314 3.53 11.87 -1.14
N ASN A 315 3.23 11.81 -2.41
CA ASN A 315 1.89 11.73 -2.97
C ASN A 315 1.95 10.96 -4.29
N LEU A 316 1.42 9.74 -4.30
CA LEU A 316 1.52 8.88 -5.48
C LEU A 316 0.79 9.45 -6.70
N PHE A 317 -0.30 10.21 -6.52
CA PHE A 317 -0.99 10.86 -7.63
C PHE A 317 -0.13 11.94 -8.27
N LEU A 318 0.51 12.76 -7.45
CA LEU A 318 1.44 13.78 -7.94
C LEU A 318 2.68 13.14 -8.57
N GLN A 319 3.25 12.13 -7.92
CA GLN A 319 4.39 11.36 -8.42
C GLN A 319 4.09 10.80 -9.81
N MET A 320 2.97 10.07 -9.93
CA MET A 320 2.50 9.51 -11.20
C MET A 320 2.29 10.59 -12.27
N THR A 321 1.73 11.75 -11.89
CA THR A 321 1.49 12.83 -12.82
C THR A 321 2.80 13.45 -13.30
N VAL A 322 3.77 13.67 -12.42
CA VAL A 322 5.10 14.21 -12.80
C VAL A 322 5.87 13.20 -13.67
N GLU A 323 5.83 11.92 -13.32
CA GLU A 323 6.57 10.87 -14.03
C GLU A 323 5.96 10.52 -15.38
N THR A 324 4.63 10.42 -15.46
CA THR A 324 3.93 9.93 -16.66
C THR A 324 3.18 11.01 -17.42
N GLY A 325 3.29 12.26 -16.96
CA GLY A 325 2.58 13.39 -17.54
C GLY A 325 1.11 13.47 -17.12
N VAL A 326 0.47 14.54 -17.53
CA VAL A 326 -0.95 14.83 -17.18
C VAL A 326 -1.88 13.70 -17.60
N PHE A 327 -1.66 13.10 -18.77
CA PHE A 327 -2.48 11.98 -19.26
C PHE A 327 -2.36 10.75 -18.36
N GLY A 328 -1.13 10.38 -17.95
CA GLY A 328 -0.92 9.27 -17.05
C GLY A 328 -1.49 9.51 -15.65
N GLY A 329 -1.34 10.74 -15.13
CA GLY A 329 -1.93 11.15 -13.87
C GLY A 329 -3.47 11.11 -13.88
N VAL A 330 -4.10 11.63 -14.92
CA VAL A 330 -5.56 11.57 -15.08
C VAL A 330 -6.04 10.13 -15.21
N PHE A 331 -5.36 9.31 -16.02
CA PHE A 331 -5.72 7.90 -16.15
C PHE A 331 -5.64 7.17 -14.80
N TYR A 332 -4.55 7.39 -14.05
CA TYR A 332 -4.39 6.82 -12.73
C TYR A 332 -5.48 7.28 -11.76
N ALA A 333 -5.79 8.58 -11.74
CA ALA A 333 -6.85 9.13 -10.91
C ALA A 333 -8.23 8.53 -11.26
N CYS A 334 -8.55 8.39 -12.55
CA CYS A 334 -9.78 7.75 -13.02
C CYS A 334 -9.87 6.29 -12.59
N LEU A 335 -8.78 5.53 -12.69
CA LEU A 335 -8.73 4.13 -12.23
C LEU A 335 -9.01 4.04 -10.72
N VAL A 336 -8.33 4.87 -9.94
CA VAL A 336 -8.54 4.93 -8.49
C VAL A 336 -9.97 5.34 -8.14
N ALA A 337 -10.49 6.37 -8.77
CA ALA A 337 -11.88 6.82 -8.57
C ALA A 337 -12.89 5.71 -8.88
N PHE A 338 -12.69 4.98 -9.99
CA PHE A 338 -13.51 3.84 -10.36
C PHE A 338 -13.49 2.73 -9.30
N LEU A 339 -12.30 2.36 -8.81
CA LEU A 339 -12.15 1.33 -7.77
C LEU A 339 -12.78 1.77 -6.44
N CYS A 340 -12.57 3.02 -6.03
CA CYS A 340 -13.16 3.58 -4.83
C CYS A 340 -14.69 3.66 -4.94
N PHE A 341 -15.21 4.08 -6.10
CA PHE A 341 -16.65 4.11 -6.35
C PHE A 341 -17.29 2.73 -6.23
N ASN A 342 -16.70 1.71 -6.86
CA ASN A 342 -17.20 0.34 -6.74
C ASN A 342 -17.16 -0.15 -5.30
N CYS A 343 -16.08 0.07 -4.58
CA CYS A 343 -15.93 -0.34 -3.18
C CYS A 343 -17.02 0.29 -2.29
N ILE A 344 -17.20 1.61 -2.39
CA ILE A 344 -18.06 2.36 -1.46
C ILE A 344 -19.54 2.21 -1.84
N PHE A 345 -19.90 2.46 -3.11
CA PHE A 345 -21.28 2.60 -3.52
C PHE A 345 -21.88 1.30 -4.05
N LYS A 346 -21.14 0.52 -4.82
CA LYS A 346 -21.63 -0.72 -5.42
C LYS A 346 -21.53 -1.90 -4.47
N HIS A 347 -20.35 -2.17 -3.92
CA HIS A 347 -20.11 -3.33 -3.07
C HIS A 347 -20.18 -3.01 -1.56
N LYS A 348 -20.30 -1.74 -1.18
CA LYS A 348 -20.53 -1.29 0.21
C LYS A 348 -19.57 -1.96 1.19
N PHE A 349 -18.28 -1.98 0.85
CA PHE A 349 -17.19 -2.60 1.63
C PHE A 349 -17.27 -4.11 1.80
N ALA A 350 -18.08 -4.84 1.02
CA ALA A 350 -18.18 -6.30 1.12
C ALA A 350 -16.89 -6.98 0.65
N ASN A 351 -16.19 -6.45 -0.34
CA ASN A 351 -15.01 -7.05 -0.94
C ASN A 351 -13.72 -6.60 -0.22
N PRO A 352 -12.98 -7.49 0.49
CA PRO A 352 -11.78 -7.11 1.22
C PRO A 352 -10.62 -6.66 0.32
N PHE A 353 -10.54 -7.11 -0.95
CA PHE A 353 -9.51 -6.66 -1.89
C PHE A 353 -9.75 -5.23 -2.37
N GLU A 354 -11.01 -4.84 -2.55
CA GLU A 354 -11.38 -3.44 -2.83
C GLU A 354 -11.14 -2.56 -1.60
N ASN A 355 -11.48 -3.05 -0.41
CA ASN A 355 -11.19 -2.34 0.84
C ASN A 355 -9.68 -2.11 1.01
N PHE A 356 -8.86 -3.13 0.69
CA PHE A 356 -7.40 -3.01 0.72
C PHE A 356 -6.92 -1.91 -0.24
N LEU A 357 -7.39 -1.92 -1.48
CA LEU A 357 -7.02 -0.89 -2.46
C LEU A 357 -7.50 0.50 -2.04
N LEU A 358 -8.73 0.62 -1.51
CA LEU A 358 -9.24 1.90 -1.01
C LEU A 358 -8.31 2.48 0.08
N VAL A 359 -7.96 1.66 1.08
CA VAL A 359 -7.08 2.07 2.19
C VAL A 359 -5.67 2.37 1.68
N PHE A 360 -5.14 1.56 0.76
CA PHE A 360 -3.87 1.81 0.10
C PHE A 360 -3.86 3.16 -0.65
N PHE A 361 -4.89 3.45 -1.44
CA PHE A 361 -4.97 4.70 -2.17
C PHE A 361 -5.14 5.91 -1.23
N ALA A 362 -5.89 5.77 -0.14
CA ALA A 362 -5.98 6.82 0.88
C ALA A 362 -4.60 7.11 1.50
N LEU A 363 -3.83 6.08 1.83
CA LEU A 363 -2.47 6.23 2.33
C LEU A 363 -1.52 6.80 1.27
N SER A 364 -1.70 6.43 0.00
CA SER A 364 -0.85 6.88 -1.10
C SER A 364 -0.95 8.38 -1.41
N LEU A 365 -1.95 9.07 -0.88
CA LEU A 365 -2.03 10.54 -0.93
C LEU A 365 -0.94 11.24 -0.11
N ILE A 366 -0.35 10.53 0.85
CA ILE A 366 0.59 11.14 1.82
C ILE A 366 1.88 10.36 2.03
N GLN A 367 2.04 9.14 1.46
CA GLN A 367 3.13 8.26 1.88
C GLN A 367 3.85 7.51 0.76
N PHE A 368 3.17 6.99 -0.27
CA PHE A 368 3.79 6.13 -1.27
C PHE A 368 4.31 6.89 -2.49
N GLU A 369 5.43 6.45 -3.01
CA GLU A 369 6.05 6.95 -4.23
C GLU A 369 5.76 6.10 -5.48
N LYS A 370 5.31 4.85 -5.29
CA LYS A 370 5.07 3.88 -6.37
C LYS A 370 4.01 2.85 -6.01
N ILE A 371 3.48 2.18 -7.03
CA ILE A 371 2.58 1.05 -6.82
C ILE A 371 3.41 -0.17 -6.41
N GLU A 372 3.07 -0.74 -5.27
CA GLU A 372 3.74 -1.89 -4.69
C GLU A 372 3.15 -3.21 -5.21
N ILE A 373 3.87 -4.33 -4.97
CA ILE A 373 3.41 -5.68 -5.33
C ILE A 373 2.08 -6.03 -4.65
N PHE A 374 1.85 -5.59 -3.42
CA PHE A 374 0.62 -5.86 -2.67
C PHE A 374 -0.64 -5.38 -3.39
N PRO A 375 -0.78 -4.08 -3.79
CA PRO A 375 -1.93 -3.63 -4.54
C PRO A 375 -2.00 -4.28 -5.93
N ALA A 376 -0.88 -4.65 -6.54
CA ALA A 376 -0.85 -5.36 -7.82
C ALA A 376 -1.50 -6.75 -7.70
N ILE A 377 -1.24 -7.49 -6.62
CA ILE A 377 -1.89 -8.78 -6.36
C ILE A 377 -3.40 -8.58 -6.19
N CYS A 378 -3.83 -7.60 -5.37
CA CYS A 378 -5.24 -7.29 -5.18
C CYS A 378 -5.93 -6.93 -6.51
N LEU A 379 -5.30 -6.07 -7.30
CA LEU A 379 -5.82 -5.70 -8.62
C LEU A 379 -5.91 -6.91 -9.55
N GLY A 380 -4.88 -7.75 -9.59
CA GLY A 380 -4.87 -8.99 -10.37
C GLY A 380 -6.03 -9.94 -10.00
N ILE A 381 -6.33 -10.07 -8.70
CA ILE A 381 -7.47 -10.87 -8.20
C ILE A 381 -8.80 -10.29 -8.70
N LEU A 382 -8.98 -8.97 -8.58
CA LEU A 382 -10.19 -8.29 -9.04
C LEU A 382 -10.38 -8.36 -10.56
N LEU A 383 -9.29 -8.35 -11.32
CA LEU A 383 -9.31 -8.46 -12.78
C LEU A 383 -9.49 -9.91 -13.28
N SER A 384 -9.30 -10.91 -12.44
CA SER A 384 -9.57 -12.28 -12.83
C SER A 384 -11.08 -12.47 -13.03
N LYS A 385 -11.49 -12.92 -14.24
CA LYS A 385 -12.92 -13.01 -14.67
C LYS A 385 -13.86 -13.74 -13.71
N LYS A 386 -13.33 -14.55 -12.79
CA LYS A 386 -14.12 -15.36 -11.85
C LYS A 386 -14.83 -14.50 -10.79
N TYR A 387 -14.30 -13.33 -10.47
CA TYR A 387 -14.82 -12.50 -9.38
C TYR A 387 -15.75 -11.38 -9.83
N TYR A 388 -15.83 -11.12 -11.14
CA TYR A 388 -16.81 -10.19 -11.73
C TYR A 388 -18.09 -10.86 -12.22
N SER A 389 -18.18 -12.20 -12.19
CA SER A 389 -19.44 -12.89 -12.47
C SER A 389 -20.33 -12.85 -11.22
N ASN A 390 -21.43 -12.17 -11.34
CA ASN A 390 -22.41 -11.76 -10.32
C ASN A 390 -22.98 -12.82 -9.35
N LYS A 391 -22.39 -14.00 -9.22
CA LYS A 391 -23.01 -15.08 -8.42
C LYS A 391 -22.55 -15.18 -6.98
N ASP A 392 -21.44 -14.51 -6.59
CA ASP A 392 -20.90 -14.61 -5.23
C ASP A 392 -21.13 -13.34 -4.38
N PHE A 393 -21.87 -12.35 -4.91
CA PHE A 393 -22.13 -11.06 -4.25
C PHE A 393 -23.63 -10.74 -4.08
N ASP A 394 -24.52 -11.66 -4.40
CA ASP A 394 -25.92 -11.54 -4.02
C ASP A 394 -26.05 -11.92 -2.53
N LEU A 395 -25.84 -10.93 -1.67
CA LEU A 395 -26.19 -10.91 -0.25
C LEU A 395 -27.37 -9.98 -0.04
#